data_fd6e932c59f8b20c781fc062bce9fe3c
#
_entry.id   fd6e932c59f8b20c781fc062bce9fe3c
#
_cell.length_a   1.000
_cell.length_b   1.000
_cell.length_c   1.000
_cell.angle_alpha   90.00
_cell.angle_beta   90.00
_cell.angle_gamma   90.00
#
_symmetry.space_group_name_H-M   'P 1'
#
loop_
_entity.id
_entity.type
_entity.pdbx_description
1 polymer ?
#
loop_
_entity_poly.entity_id
_entity_poly.type
_entity_poly.pdbx_seq_one_letter_code
_entity_poly.pdbx_strand_id
1 'polypeptide(L)'
;MRKTTKTVLLLSSMGLMIACGNNKKTENTMSENTNVDKGIALAEMDTTVRPQDDFYNYVNGTWAKTAQIPADKPTWGSFHILREKTDENCLLILDNLLKENFEQGTEGQKIKDLYESFIDWNKRDAEGLKPIEGYLNKIDAIKTLADLQKYLEEATKEGENPICAWGVYADMKDSNTNTVYLGNFSIGMGRDYYQKDNKENTEALQKYQDYVAAIFKVLKDDKAAEKAKKIVDFERSVAKLMLTNEEDRNPNLSYNPQTMEELSKLVKNLNLPQYLKNVGVNIDKVVVSEIRLYKQYDKFINEKNLPLLKDYLKYQLVADNASNLTKELDELSFNFYNKELQGQQEQRPMNKRALSVINNILGEAFGKLYVEKYFPAKAKEEMVTLVDYLKKSFAQHIKEVTWMSDATKEKALAKLNKFTVKVGYPDKWEDYSKLTIEPAAKTCLLYTSPSPRDGLLSR
;
A
#
# COMPACT_ATOMS: atom_id res chain seq x y z
N MET A 1 55.53 -30.82 -24.29
CA MET A 1 55.40 -31.52 -25.60
C MET A 1 54.14 -30.99 -26.26
N ARG A 2 54.40 -30.28 -27.35
CA ARG A 2 53.88 -30.34 -28.72
C ARG A 2 52.39 -30.11 -28.83
N LYS A 3 51.97 -28.91 -29.31
CA LYS A 3 51.72 -28.54 -30.73
C LYS A 3 50.36 -29.09 -31.18
N THR A 4 49.44 -28.38 -31.82
CA THR A 4 49.56 -27.50 -32.99
C THR A 4 48.23 -26.70 -33.23
N THR A 5 48.43 -25.51 -33.66
CA THR A 5 47.64 -24.53 -34.36
C THR A 5 46.91 -25.10 -35.60
N LYS A 6 45.71 -24.62 -35.96
CA LYS A 6 45.32 -24.33 -37.35
C LYS A 6 44.31 -23.23 -37.46
N THR A 7 44.77 -22.15 -38.03
CA THR A 7 44.07 -21.01 -38.64
C THR A 7 43.55 -21.42 -40.01
N VAL A 8 42.36 -21.01 -40.36
CA VAL A 8 41.92 -20.88 -41.80
C VAL A 8 41.16 -19.56 -41.96
N LEU A 9 41.77 -18.69 -42.72
CA LEU A 9 41.20 -17.49 -43.36
C LEU A 9 40.62 -17.87 -44.73
N LEU A 10 39.49 -17.19 -45.13
CA LEU A 10 39.14 -16.90 -46.54
C LEU A 10 37.95 -15.95 -46.51
N LEU A 11 38.10 -14.73 -46.77
CA LEU A 11 38.11 -13.77 -47.89
C LEU A 11 36.89 -13.81 -48.80
N SER A 12 36.20 -12.66 -48.74
CA SER A 12 35.65 -11.77 -49.82
C SER A 12 34.48 -12.24 -50.68
N SER A 13 33.43 -11.41 -50.73
CA SER A 13 33.22 -10.60 -51.92
C SER A 13 32.15 -9.50 -51.69
N MET A 14 32.49 -8.38 -52.19
CA MET A 14 31.84 -7.08 -52.30
C MET A 14 30.67 -7.15 -53.30
N GLY A 15 29.55 -6.55 -53.00
CA GLY A 15 28.46 -6.28 -53.91
C GLY A 15 27.71 -5.03 -53.52
N LEU A 16 28.20 -3.86 -54.03
CA LEU A 16 27.43 -2.60 -54.05
C LEU A 16 26.24 -2.75 -55.00
N MET A 17 25.04 -2.46 -54.53
CA MET A 17 23.98 -1.93 -55.39
C MET A 17 23.32 -0.71 -54.74
N ILE A 18 23.52 0.41 -55.39
CA ILE A 18 22.80 1.65 -55.18
C ILE A 18 21.43 1.50 -55.84
N ALA A 19 20.36 1.79 -55.12
CA ALA A 19 19.08 2.17 -55.72
C ALA A 19 18.38 3.20 -54.84
N CYS A 20 18.09 4.32 -55.49
CA CYS A 20 17.45 5.52 -54.97
C CYS A 20 16.03 5.31 -54.52
N GLY A 21 15.67 6.03 -53.48
CA GLY A 21 14.45 6.83 -53.33
C GLY A 21 13.11 6.11 -53.18
N ASN A 22 12.57 6.15 -51.97
CA ASN A 22 11.21 6.67 -51.75
C ASN A 22 10.96 6.84 -50.24
N ASN A 23 10.80 8.09 -49.84
CA ASN A 23 10.23 8.45 -48.54
C ASN A 23 8.78 7.91 -48.46
N LYS A 24 8.59 6.74 -47.86
CA LYS A 24 7.31 6.38 -47.29
C LYS A 24 7.41 6.56 -45.80
N LYS A 25 6.65 7.54 -45.29
CA LYS A 25 6.24 7.60 -43.90
C LYS A 25 5.79 6.20 -43.49
N THR A 26 6.54 5.57 -42.61
CA THR A 26 6.10 4.38 -41.90
C THR A 26 5.08 4.86 -40.90
N GLU A 27 3.82 4.89 -41.31
CA GLU A 27 2.72 4.83 -40.32
C GLU A 27 2.94 3.50 -39.58
N ASN A 28 3.28 3.61 -38.32
CA ASN A 28 3.17 2.51 -37.38
C ASN A 28 1.69 2.19 -37.25
N THR A 29 1.15 1.43 -38.18
CA THR A 29 -0.04 0.65 -37.94
C THR A 29 0.34 -0.36 -36.88
N MET A 30 -0.07 -0.07 -35.63
CA MET A 30 -0.26 -1.12 -34.63
C MET A 30 -1.06 -2.22 -35.33
N SER A 31 -0.43 -3.38 -35.58
CA SER A 31 -1.16 -4.55 -35.98
C SER A 31 -2.16 -4.79 -34.84
N GLU A 32 -3.42 -4.55 -35.12
CA GLU A 32 -4.51 -5.09 -34.32
C GLU A 32 -4.30 -6.60 -34.28
N ASN A 33 -3.71 -7.05 -33.19
CA ASN A 33 -3.65 -8.45 -32.87
C ASN A 33 -5.08 -8.85 -32.52
N THR A 34 -5.88 -9.16 -33.53
CA THR A 34 -7.27 -9.63 -33.42
C THR A 34 -7.34 -11.07 -32.88
N ASN A 35 -6.47 -11.44 -31.98
CA ASN A 35 -6.74 -12.50 -31.05
C ASN A 35 -7.64 -11.86 -29.95
N VAL A 36 -8.92 -11.76 -30.29
CA VAL A 36 -9.96 -11.61 -29.27
C VAL A 36 -9.75 -12.77 -28.32
N ASP A 37 -9.23 -12.44 -27.15
CA ASP A 37 -9.04 -13.40 -26.07
C ASP A 37 -10.41 -14.00 -25.77
N LYS A 38 -10.61 -15.26 -26.14
CA LYS A 38 -11.93 -15.92 -26.06
C LYS A 38 -12.37 -16.16 -24.60
N GLY A 39 -11.74 -15.50 -23.66
CA GLY A 39 -12.01 -15.60 -22.22
C GLY A 39 -11.51 -16.88 -21.55
N ILE A 40 -11.08 -17.89 -22.34
CA ILE A 40 -10.48 -19.13 -21.85
C ILE A 40 -9.17 -19.36 -22.61
N ALA A 41 -8.06 -19.35 -21.87
CA ALA A 41 -6.72 -19.58 -22.41
C ALA A 41 -6.48 -21.09 -22.59
N LEU A 42 -6.96 -21.68 -23.67
CA LEU A 42 -6.86 -23.12 -23.91
C LEU A 42 -5.41 -23.63 -23.92
N ALA A 43 -4.44 -22.79 -24.30
CA ALA A 43 -3.02 -23.12 -24.29
C ALA A 43 -2.43 -23.32 -22.89
N GLU A 44 -3.08 -22.80 -21.88
CA GLU A 44 -2.65 -22.91 -20.47
C GLU A 44 -3.16 -24.17 -19.81
N MET A 45 -4.13 -24.85 -20.42
CA MET A 45 -4.76 -26.05 -19.89
C MET A 45 -3.87 -27.29 -20.07
N ASP A 46 -3.91 -28.18 -19.08
CA ASP A 46 -3.32 -29.50 -19.14
C ASP A 46 -4.44 -30.55 -19.26
N THR A 47 -4.77 -30.89 -20.53
CA THR A 47 -5.84 -31.87 -20.82
C THR A 47 -5.48 -33.30 -20.45
N THR A 48 -4.26 -33.59 -20.04
CA THR A 48 -3.87 -34.91 -19.51
C THR A 48 -4.35 -35.13 -18.08
N VAL A 49 -4.69 -34.06 -17.36
CA VAL A 49 -5.28 -34.08 -16.03
C VAL A 49 -6.81 -34.22 -16.16
N ARG A 50 -7.42 -35.09 -15.36
CA ARG A 50 -8.89 -35.22 -15.33
C ARG A 50 -9.48 -34.09 -14.50
N PRO A 51 -10.46 -33.32 -15.02
CA PRO A 51 -11.00 -32.15 -14.32
C PRO A 51 -11.68 -32.49 -12.99
N GLN A 52 -12.22 -33.73 -12.85
CA GLN A 52 -12.83 -34.18 -11.61
C GLN A 52 -11.82 -34.60 -10.52
N ASP A 53 -10.55 -34.83 -10.90
CA ASP A 53 -9.49 -35.22 -9.97
C ASP A 53 -8.70 -34.00 -9.51
N ASP A 54 -8.36 -33.10 -10.45
CA ASP A 54 -7.66 -31.84 -10.15
C ASP A 54 -8.05 -30.77 -11.16
N PHE A 55 -9.11 -30.04 -10.85
CA PHE A 55 -9.63 -28.99 -11.73
C PHE A 55 -8.66 -27.82 -11.92
N TYR A 56 -7.87 -27.49 -10.89
CA TYR A 56 -6.89 -26.41 -10.99
C TYR A 56 -5.80 -26.75 -12.03
N ASN A 57 -5.18 -27.90 -11.90
CA ASN A 57 -4.16 -28.33 -12.87
C ASN A 57 -4.74 -28.63 -14.24
N TYR A 58 -6.00 -29.10 -14.35
CA TYR A 58 -6.67 -29.21 -15.63
C TYR A 58 -6.73 -27.87 -16.37
N VAL A 59 -7.10 -26.78 -15.68
CA VAL A 59 -7.25 -25.44 -16.28
C VAL A 59 -5.92 -24.71 -16.44
N ASN A 60 -4.99 -24.84 -15.48
CA ASN A 60 -3.78 -24.01 -15.40
C ASN A 60 -2.49 -24.82 -15.50
N GLY A 61 -2.54 -26.15 -15.69
CA GLY A 61 -1.39 -27.03 -15.50
C GLY A 61 -0.23 -26.77 -16.47
N THR A 62 -0.50 -26.42 -17.72
CA THR A 62 0.55 -26.06 -18.68
C THR A 62 1.21 -24.74 -18.30
N TRP A 63 0.41 -23.74 -17.94
CA TRP A 63 0.93 -22.46 -17.43
C TRP A 63 1.75 -22.65 -16.15
N ALA A 64 1.26 -23.40 -15.18
CA ALA A 64 1.94 -23.62 -13.90
C ALA A 64 3.32 -24.31 -14.07
N LYS A 65 3.48 -25.16 -15.09
CA LYS A 65 4.75 -25.83 -15.42
C LYS A 65 5.75 -24.92 -16.12
N THR A 66 5.29 -23.90 -16.83
CA THR A 66 6.12 -23.05 -17.69
C THR A 66 6.31 -21.63 -17.19
N ALA A 67 5.40 -21.14 -16.34
CA ALA A 67 5.45 -19.79 -15.78
C ALA A 67 6.68 -19.62 -14.87
N GLN A 68 7.36 -18.48 -15.03
CA GLN A 68 8.44 -18.05 -14.16
C GLN A 68 8.01 -16.80 -13.39
N ILE A 69 8.31 -16.77 -12.11
CA ILE A 69 8.08 -15.58 -11.29
C ILE A 69 9.14 -14.55 -11.66
N PRO A 70 8.79 -13.34 -12.14
CA PRO A 70 9.77 -12.28 -12.38
C PRO A 70 10.57 -11.94 -11.12
N ALA A 71 11.84 -11.62 -11.27
CA ALA A 71 12.75 -11.36 -10.15
C ALA A 71 12.27 -10.20 -9.23
N ASP A 72 11.52 -9.25 -9.80
CA ASP A 72 10.94 -8.10 -9.09
C ASP A 72 9.55 -8.38 -8.48
N LYS A 73 9.15 -9.65 -8.38
CA LYS A 73 7.86 -10.08 -7.84
C LYS A 73 8.03 -11.21 -6.82
N PRO A 74 7.26 -11.21 -5.72
CA PRO A 74 7.20 -12.33 -4.79
C PRO A 74 6.29 -13.47 -5.26
N THR A 75 5.31 -13.16 -6.11
CA THR A 75 4.32 -14.11 -6.64
C THR A 75 3.97 -13.76 -8.09
N TRP A 76 3.37 -14.71 -8.81
CA TRP A 76 2.97 -14.51 -10.21
C TRP A 76 1.63 -15.16 -10.50
N GLY A 77 0.83 -14.55 -11.38
CA GLY A 77 -0.47 -15.05 -11.81
C GLY A 77 -1.23 -14.04 -12.67
N SER A 78 -2.45 -14.37 -13.06
CA SER A 78 -3.27 -13.58 -13.99
C SER A 78 -3.44 -12.11 -13.58
N PHE A 79 -3.66 -11.84 -12.29
CA PHE A 79 -3.77 -10.47 -11.81
C PHE A 79 -2.45 -9.69 -11.91
N HIS A 80 -1.32 -10.36 -11.75
CA HIS A 80 0.00 -9.74 -11.92
C HIS A 80 0.26 -9.41 -13.39
N ILE A 81 -0.12 -10.31 -14.31
CA ILE A 81 -0.01 -10.10 -15.77
C ILE A 81 -0.85 -8.89 -16.19
N LEU A 82 -2.11 -8.81 -15.73
CA LEU A 82 -2.98 -7.67 -16.00
C LEU A 82 -2.42 -6.37 -15.42
N ARG A 83 -1.85 -6.42 -14.21
CA ARG A 83 -1.22 -5.26 -13.59
C ARG A 83 0.00 -4.79 -14.37
N GLU A 84 0.87 -5.71 -14.81
CA GLU A 84 2.02 -5.35 -15.64
C GLU A 84 1.60 -4.66 -16.94
N LYS A 85 0.59 -5.18 -17.63
CA LYS A 85 0.04 -4.53 -18.83
C LYS A 85 -0.54 -3.15 -18.54
N THR A 86 -1.19 -2.98 -17.40
CA THR A 86 -1.69 -1.66 -16.97
C THR A 86 -0.53 -0.72 -16.65
N ASP A 87 0.50 -1.18 -15.93
CA ASP A 87 1.70 -0.40 -15.62
C ASP A 87 2.44 0.03 -16.90
N GLU A 88 2.55 -0.85 -17.92
CA GLU A 88 3.11 -0.51 -19.22
C GLU A 88 2.32 0.62 -19.93
N ASN A 89 1.00 0.53 -19.94
CA ASN A 89 0.14 1.58 -20.49
C ASN A 89 0.30 2.91 -19.74
N CYS A 90 0.37 2.86 -18.41
CA CYS A 90 0.60 4.01 -17.57
C CYS A 90 1.98 4.64 -17.82
N LEU A 91 3.03 3.83 -17.98
CA LEU A 91 4.37 4.32 -18.31
C LEU A 91 4.41 5.00 -19.68
N LEU A 92 3.68 4.50 -20.68
CA LEU A 92 3.57 5.17 -21.98
C LEU A 92 2.88 6.54 -21.88
N ILE A 93 1.88 6.69 -21.01
CA ILE A 93 1.26 8.00 -20.71
C ILE A 93 2.29 8.91 -20.03
N LEU A 94 2.95 8.41 -18.99
CA LEU A 94 3.92 9.15 -18.21
C LEU A 94 5.11 9.63 -19.07
N ASP A 95 5.67 8.76 -19.91
CA ASP A 95 6.76 9.10 -20.82
C ASP A 95 6.40 10.23 -21.81
N ASN A 96 5.15 10.29 -22.24
CA ASN A 96 4.67 11.38 -23.08
C ASN A 96 4.50 12.68 -22.27
N LEU A 97 3.88 12.57 -21.09
CA LEU A 97 3.68 13.71 -20.19
C LEU A 97 5.01 14.37 -19.78
N LEU A 98 6.04 13.58 -19.50
CA LEU A 98 7.36 14.11 -19.10
C LEU A 98 8.04 14.94 -20.18
N LYS A 99 7.66 14.81 -21.46
CA LYS A 99 8.18 15.60 -22.59
C LYS A 99 7.48 16.94 -22.74
N GLU A 100 6.35 17.12 -22.09
CA GLU A 100 5.55 18.34 -22.17
C GLU A 100 5.99 19.39 -21.17
N ASN A 101 5.68 20.65 -21.47
CA ASN A 101 5.83 21.76 -20.55
C ASN A 101 4.46 22.14 -20.01
N PHE A 102 4.37 22.32 -18.72
CA PHE A 102 3.13 22.63 -18.02
C PHE A 102 3.24 23.95 -17.27
N GLU A 103 2.14 24.69 -17.21
CA GLU A 103 2.02 25.84 -16.33
C GLU A 103 2.00 25.40 -14.87
N GLN A 104 2.57 26.25 -14.00
CA GLN A 104 2.60 26.01 -12.55
C GLN A 104 1.18 25.86 -12.00
N GLY A 105 0.97 24.86 -11.15
CA GLY A 105 -0.29 24.56 -10.50
C GLY A 105 -1.21 23.61 -11.29
N THR A 106 -0.87 23.26 -12.53
CA THR A 106 -1.63 22.25 -13.30
C THR A 106 -1.39 20.83 -12.83
N GLU A 107 -2.35 19.92 -13.07
CA GLU A 107 -2.19 18.49 -12.72
C GLU A 107 -0.98 17.88 -13.43
N GLY A 108 -0.71 18.25 -14.69
CA GLY A 108 0.46 17.76 -15.44
C GLY A 108 1.77 18.19 -14.82
N GLN A 109 1.91 19.46 -14.41
CA GLN A 109 3.08 19.93 -13.68
C GLN A 109 3.28 19.15 -12.38
N LYS A 110 2.22 18.97 -11.57
CA LYS A 110 2.29 18.24 -10.30
C LYS A 110 2.74 16.79 -10.48
N ILE A 111 2.23 16.09 -11.50
CA ILE A 111 2.64 14.71 -11.81
C ILE A 111 4.13 14.68 -12.21
N LYS A 112 4.56 15.58 -13.08
CA LYS A 112 5.95 15.66 -13.53
C LYS A 112 6.91 15.95 -12.39
N ASP A 113 6.63 16.94 -11.58
CA ASP A 113 7.47 17.33 -10.46
C ASP A 113 7.56 16.26 -9.37
N LEU A 114 6.44 15.58 -9.11
CA LEU A 114 6.41 14.44 -8.18
C LEU A 114 7.29 13.28 -8.69
N TYR A 115 7.19 12.95 -9.99
CA TYR A 115 8.03 11.94 -10.61
C TYR A 115 9.51 12.28 -10.50
N GLU A 116 9.91 13.49 -10.93
CA GLU A 116 11.29 13.96 -10.93
C GLU A 116 11.87 14.00 -9.51
N SER A 117 11.09 14.44 -8.53
CA SER A 117 11.49 14.43 -7.12
C SER A 117 11.75 13.02 -6.58
N PHE A 118 10.96 12.04 -7.00
CA PHE A 118 11.11 10.66 -6.53
C PHE A 118 12.33 9.97 -7.12
N ILE A 119 12.63 10.18 -8.41
CA ILE A 119 13.73 9.48 -9.09
C ILE A 119 15.11 10.06 -8.83
N ASP A 120 15.21 11.28 -8.28
CA ASP A 120 16.48 11.99 -8.05
C ASP A 120 17.19 11.47 -6.77
N TRP A 121 17.86 10.31 -6.89
CA TRP A 121 18.64 9.76 -5.80
C TRP A 121 19.77 10.67 -5.32
N ASN A 122 20.43 11.42 -6.22
CA ASN A 122 21.53 12.29 -5.84
C ASN A 122 21.06 13.38 -4.88
N LYS A 123 19.93 13.99 -5.17
CA LYS A 123 19.33 14.99 -4.30
C LYS A 123 18.87 14.39 -2.98
N ARG A 124 18.16 13.25 -3.03
CA ARG A 124 17.65 12.54 -1.83
C ARG A 124 18.79 12.13 -0.90
N ASP A 125 19.87 11.56 -1.43
CA ASP A 125 21.05 11.16 -0.63
C ASP A 125 21.78 12.39 -0.06
N ALA A 126 21.87 13.49 -0.80
CA ALA A 126 22.45 14.75 -0.31
C ALA A 126 21.62 15.40 0.82
N GLU A 127 20.31 15.27 0.77
CA GLU A 127 19.40 15.76 1.82
C GLU A 127 19.41 14.84 3.06
N GLY A 128 19.61 13.54 2.87
CA GLY A 128 19.68 12.57 3.96
C GLY A 128 18.40 12.55 4.82
N LEU A 129 18.53 12.78 6.12
CA LEU A 129 17.43 12.83 7.07
C LEU A 129 16.81 14.23 7.29
N LYS A 130 17.31 15.27 6.60
CA LYS A 130 16.78 16.64 6.75
C LYS A 130 15.26 16.75 6.59
N PRO A 131 14.61 16.02 5.66
CA PRO A 131 13.17 16.09 5.50
C PRO A 131 12.39 15.73 6.78
N ILE A 132 12.91 14.85 7.60
CA ILE A 132 12.27 14.40 8.86
C ILE A 132 12.93 14.94 10.12
N GLU A 133 13.98 15.76 10.01
CA GLU A 133 14.75 16.29 11.14
C GLU A 133 13.89 17.07 12.11
N GLY A 134 12.92 17.83 11.61
CA GLY A 134 11.98 18.57 12.45
C GLY A 134 11.16 17.66 13.36
N TYR A 135 10.73 16.52 12.87
CA TYR A 135 10.00 15.51 13.65
C TYR A 135 10.91 14.79 14.64
N LEU A 136 12.12 14.42 14.23
CA LEU A 136 13.13 13.84 15.12
C LEU A 136 13.40 14.75 16.31
N ASN A 137 13.56 16.07 16.07
CA ASN A 137 13.76 17.07 17.09
C ASN A 137 12.55 17.21 18.03
N LYS A 138 11.31 17.15 17.50
CA LYS A 138 10.09 17.13 18.32
C LYS A 138 10.03 15.90 19.22
N ILE A 139 10.40 14.71 18.72
CA ILE A 139 10.47 13.48 19.53
C ILE A 139 11.54 13.62 20.62
N ASP A 140 12.70 14.19 20.31
CA ASP A 140 13.77 14.41 21.28
C ASP A 140 13.35 15.39 22.39
N ALA A 141 12.50 16.34 22.09
CA ALA A 141 11.99 17.30 23.06
C ALA A 141 10.96 16.73 24.06
N ILE A 142 10.42 15.53 23.82
CA ILE A 142 9.46 14.88 24.73
C ILE A 142 10.13 14.56 26.07
N LYS A 143 9.59 15.11 27.17
CA LYS A 143 10.07 14.90 28.54
C LYS A 143 9.02 14.31 29.46
N THR A 144 7.73 14.47 29.14
CA THR A 144 6.58 14.04 29.94
C THR A 144 5.55 13.33 29.07
N LEU A 145 4.60 12.64 29.66
CA LEU A 145 3.46 12.06 28.93
C LEU A 145 2.57 13.14 28.29
N ALA A 146 2.52 14.33 28.87
CA ALA A 146 1.81 15.46 28.26
C ALA A 146 2.50 15.91 26.96
N ASP A 147 3.83 15.97 26.94
CA ASP A 147 4.59 16.25 25.71
C ASP A 147 4.38 15.15 24.66
N LEU A 148 4.36 13.89 25.10
CA LEU A 148 4.07 12.75 24.22
C LEU A 148 2.69 12.90 23.57
N GLN A 149 1.65 13.18 24.37
CA GLN A 149 0.30 13.39 23.84
C GLN A 149 0.27 14.53 22.82
N LYS A 150 0.90 15.65 23.12
CA LYS A 150 0.98 16.80 22.21
C LYS A 150 1.66 16.42 20.88
N TYR A 151 2.78 15.69 20.96
CA TYR A 151 3.45 15.18 19.76
C TYR A 151 2.52 14.28 18.92
N LEU A 152 1.81 13.35 19.57
CA LEU A 152 0.87 12.46 18.87
C LEU A 152 -0.29 13.23 18.22
N GLU A 153 -0.79 14.29 18.85
CA GLU A 153 -1.81 15.17 18.27
C GLU A 153 -1.31 15.90 17.02
N GLU A 154 -0.07 16.37 17.03
CA GLU A 154 0.56 17.02 15.88
C GLU A 154 0.81 16.00 14.76
N ALA A 155 1.44 14.87 15.08
CA ALA A 155 1.74 13.81 14.13
C ALA A 155 0.46 13.25 13.45
N THR A 156 -0.62 13.10 14.21
CA THR A 156 -1.90 12.63 13.67
C THR A 156 -2.50 13.58 12.64
N LYS A 157 -2.34 14.90 12.82
CA LYS A 157 -2.82 15.89 11.83
C LYS A 157 -2.06 15.80 10.50
N GLU A 158 -0.87 15.23 10.54
CA GLU A 158 0.00 15.01 9.39
C GLU A 158 -0.06 13.56 8.85
N GLY A 159 -0.98 12.74 9.40
CA GLY A 159 -1.20 11.36 8.94
C GLY A 159 -0.38 10.29 9.66
N GLU A 160 0.46 10.69 10.62
CA GLU A 160 1.38 9.80 11.34
C GLU A 160 0.88 9.51 12.74
N ASN A 161 0.62 8.26 13.11
CA ASN A 161 0.34 7.90 14.50
C ASN A 161 0.59 6.43 14.82
N PRO A 162 1.79 6.05 15.22
CA PRO A 162 2.15 4.66 15.52
C PRO A 162 1.62 4.14 16.84
N ILE A 163 1.14 5.01 17.74
CA ILE A 163 0.71 4.65 19.10
C ILE A 163 -0.82 4.60 19.23
N CYS A 164 -1.53 5.56 18.66
CA CYS A 164 -2.98 5.72 18.79
C CYS A 164 -3.67 5.69 17.42
N ALA A 165 -3.43 4.65 16.63
CA ALA A 165 -4.08 4.51 15.34
C ALA A 165 -5.61 4.54 15.50
N TRP A 166 -6.29 5.24 14.60
CA TRP A 166 -7.75 5.27 14.55
C TRP A 166 -8.26 5.53 13.13
N GLY A 167 -9.50 5.17 12.90
CA GLY A 167 -10.17 5.42 11.62
C GLY A 167 -11.67 5.59 11.81
N VAL A 168 -12.32 6.20 10.83
CA VAL A 168 -13.77 6.38 10.79
C VAL A 168 -14.38 5.37 9.83
N TYR A 169 -15.31 4.58 10.34
CA TYR A 169 -16.02 3.55 9.56
C TYR A 169 -17.49 3.54 9.95
N ALA A 170 -18.32 2.91 9.12
CA ALA A 170 -19.71 2.64 9.49
C ALA A 170 -19.76 1.80 10.78
N ASP A 171 -20.63 2.16 11.71
CA ASP A 171 -20.85 1.38 12.92
C ASP A 171 -21.36 -0.02 12.53
N MET A 172 -20.77 -1.08 13.08
CA MET A 172 -21.13 -2.46 12.77
C MET A 172 -22.58 -2.81 13.15
N LYS A 173 -23.19 -2.10 14.11
CA LYS A 173 -24.57 -2.29 14.53
C LYS A 173 -25.54 -1.31 13.91
N ASP A 174 -25.06 -0.18 13.41
CA ASP A 174 -25.85 0.84 12.72
C ASP A 174 -25.08 1.41 11.53
N SER A 175 -25.23 0.78 10.37
CA SER A 175 -24.51 1.17 9.15
C SER A 175 -24.90 2.55 8.58
N ASN A 176 -25.91 3.23 9.16
CA ASN A 176 -26.24 4.60 8.79
C ASN A 176 -25.44 5.65 9.59
N THR A 177 -24.72 5.21 10.61
CA THR A 177 -23.91 6.05 11.49
C THR A 177 -22.44 5.72 11.31
N ASN A 178 -21.60 6.74 11.12
CA ASN A 178 -20.15 6.59 11.16
C ASN A 178 -19.67 6.72 12.60
N THR A 179 -18.70 5.89 13.00
CA THR A 179 -18.07 5.97 14.32
C THR A 179 -16.55 5.82 14.21
N VAL A 180 -15.84 6.23 15.24
CA VAL A 180 -14.38 6.08 15.32
C VAL A 180 -14.04 4.74 15.91
N TYR A 181 -13.17 4.01 15.23
CA TYR A 181 -12.55 2.78 15.72
C TYR A 181 -11.12 3.10 16.16
N LEU A 182 -10.82 2.81 17.41
CA LEU A 182 -9.47 2.89 17.96
C LEU A 182 -8.76 1.55 17.71
N GLY A 183 -7.61 1.62 17.06
CA GLY A 183 -6.77 0.47 16.74
C GLY A 183 -5.67 0.23 17.79
N ASN A 184 -4.54 -0.22 17.34
CA ASN A 184 -3.40 -0.65 18.16
C ASN A 184 -2.14 0.17 17.87
N PHE A 185 -1.07 -0.16 18.59
CA PHE A 185 0.27 0.28 18.21
C PHE A 185 0.65 -0.31 16.85
N SER A 186 1.40 0.44 16.05
CA SER A 186 2.08 -0.12 14.88
C SER A 186 3.10 -1.16 15.36
N ILE A 187 3.18 -2.29 14.68
CA ILE A 187 4.21 -3.30 14.89
C ILE A 187 4.85 -3.60 13.53
N GLY A 188 6.16 -3.76 13.49
CA GLY A 188 6.90 -3.83 12.24
C GLY A 188 6.70 -5.10 11.42
N MET A 189 6.07 -6.12 11.99
CA MET A 189 5.72 -7.37 11.30
C MET A 189 4.28 -7.77 11.59
N GLY A 190 3.74 -8.71 10.81
CA GLY A 190 2.42 -9.29 11.09
C GLY A 190 2.36 -9.90 12.50
N ARG A 191 1.21 -9.78 13.19
CA ARG A 191 1.02 -10.24 14.58
C ARG A 191 1.41 -11.71 14.80
N ASP A 192 1.20 -12.57 13.81
CA ASP A 192 1.53 -14.00 13.90
C ASP A 192 3.02 -14.27 14.17
N TYR A 193 3.91 -13.42 13.64
CA TYR A 193 5.35 -13.55 13.92
C TYR A 193 5.69 -13.39 15.41
N TYR A 194 4.91 -12.59 16.14
CA TYR A 194 5.11 -12.34 17.56
C TYR A 194 4.32 -13.29 18.46
N GLN A 195 3.17 -13.79 17.99
CA GLN A 195 2.23 -14.58 18.77
C GLN A 195 2.51 -16.10 18.69
N LYS A 196 3.10 -16.57 17.58
CA LYS A 196 3.36 -18.01 17.35
C LYS A 196 4.85 -18.31 17.56
N ASP A 197 5.14 -19.04 18.62
CA ASP A 197 6.52 -19.46 18.94
C ASP A 197 6.91 -20.69 18.09
N ASN A 198 7.60 -20.45 16.98
CA ASN A 198 8.21 -21.47 16.13
C ASN A 198 9.58 -20.98 15.63
N LYS A 199 10.35 -21.88 15.03
CA LYS A 199 11.70 -21.59 14.55
C LYS A 199 11.72 -20.48 13.48
N GLU A 200 10.81 -20.54 12.51
CA GLU A 200 10.72 -19.61 11.39
C GLU A 200 10.42 -18.19 11.88
N ASN A 201 9.47 -18.04 12.79
CA ASN A 201 9.13 -16.75 13.37
C ASN A 201 10.27 -16.20 14.23
N THR A 202 10.98 -17.06 14.97
CA THR A 202 12.14 -16.65 15.77
C THR A 202 13.26 -16.13 14.87
N GLU A 203 13.55 -16.81 13.77
CA GLU A 203 14.56 -16.38 12.79
C GLU A 203 14.13 -15.08 12.08
N ALA A 204 12.86 -14.96 11.69
CA ALA A 204 12.31 -13.75 11.10
C ALA A 204 12.38 -12.54 12.05
N LEU A 205 12.05 -12.74 13.33
CA LEU A 205 12.15 -11.69 14.35
C LEU A 205 13.59 -11.29 14.64
N GLN A 206 14.56 -12.21 14.53
CA GLN A 206 15.97 -11.85 14.64
C GLN A 206 16.41 -10.97 13.46
N LYS A 207 16.05 -11.32 12.24
CA LYS A 207 16.33 -10.50 11.05
C LYS A 207 15.64 -9.13 11.13
N TYR A 208 14.42 -9.08 11.67
CA TYR A 208 13.74 -7.84 11.96
C TYR A 208 14.50 -6.98 12.98
N GLN A 209 14.99 -7.58 14.05
CA GLN A 209 15.82 -6.86 15.03
C GLN A 209 17.10 -6.30 14.39
N ASP A 210 17.71 -7.03 13.46
CA ASP A 210 18.89 -6.57 12.73
C ASP A 210 18.56 -5.39 11.82
N TYR A 211 17.37 -5.41 11.16
CA TYR A 211 16.84 -4.28 10.38
C TYR A 211 16.61 -3.05 11.27
N VAL A 212 15.96 -3.19 12.41
CA VAL A 212 15.75 -2.10 13.37
C VAL A 212 17.08 -1.51 13.83
N ALA A 213 18.08 -2.37 14.10
CA ALA A 213 19.42 -1.92 14.47
C ALA A 213 20.11 -1.16 13.33
N ALA A 214 19.89 -1.56 12.07
CA ALA A 214 20.43 -0.84 10.93
C ALA A 214 19.84 0.57 10.81
N ILE A 215 18.53 0.75 11.04
CA ILE A 215 17.89 2.06 11.10
C ILE A 215 18.54 2.95 12.18
N PHE A 216 18.77 2.44 13.38
CA PHE A 216 19.45 3.20 14.42
C PHE A 216 20.91 3.54 14.09
N LYS A 217 21.62 2.71 13.32
CA LYS A 217 22.96 3.04 12.82
C LYS A 217 22.91 4.23 11.83
N VAL A 218 21.90 4.29 10.96
CA VAL A 218 21.69 5.46 10.09
C VAL A 218 21.44 6.73 10.93
N LEU A 219 20.73 6.60 12.05
CA LEU A 219 20.55 7.67 13.04
C LEU A 219 21.81 7.98 13.86
N LYS A 220 22.94 7.27 13.61
CA LYS A 220 24.22 7.40 14.33
C LYS A 220 24.11 7.14 15.82
N ASP A 221 23.26 6.20 16.20
CA ASP A 221 23.06 5.82 17.60
C ASP A 221 23.99 4.70 18.02
N ASP A 222 24.84 4.96 19.01
CA ASP A 222 25.86 4.00 19.50
C ASP A 222 25.25 2.76 20.20
N LYS A 223 23.95 2.86 20.61
CA LYS A 223 23.22 1.78 21.27
C LYS A 223 22.23 1.06 20.33
N ALA A 224 22.47 1.12 19.03
CA ALA A 224 21.57 0.61 18.00
C ALA A 224 21.05 -0.81 18.28
N ALA A 225 21.94 -1.76 18.61
CA ALA A 225 21.56 -3.15 18.88
C ALA A 225 20.70 -3.30 20.16
N GLU A 226 21.04 -2.56 21.22
CA GLU A 226 20.28 -2.56 22.48
C GLU A 226 18.87 -2.00 22.27
N LYS A 227 18.76 -0.88 21.56
CA LYS A 227 17.48 -0.24 21.25
C LYS A 227 16.61 -1.10 20.35
N ALA A 228 17.20 -1.71 19.32
CA ALA A 228 16.49 -2.64 18.45
C ALA A 228 15.88 -3.81 19.23
N LYS A 229 16.65 -4.43 20.11
CA LYS A 229 16.14 -5.50 20.98
C LYS A 229 14.96 -5.01 21.85
N LYS A 230 15.07 -3.84 22.47
CA LYS A 230 14.01 -3.28 23.31
C LYS A 230 12.73 -3.00 22.51
N ILE A 231 12.85 -2.53 21.27
CA ILE A 231 11.70 -2.29 20.38
C ILE A 231 11.02 -3.60 20.04
N VAL A 232 11.76 -4.62 19.61
CA VAL A 232 11.19 -5.92 19.27
C VAL A 232 10.54 -6.59 20.49
N ASP A 233 11.13 -6.49 21.66
CA ASP A 233 10.55 -6.98 22.91
C ASP A 233 9.26 -6.22 23.30
N PHE A 234 9.24 -4.89 23.06
CA PHE A 234 8.06 -4.04 23.25
C PHE A 234 6.93 -4.46 22.31
N GLU A 235 7.20 -4.54 21.00
CA GLU A 235 6.22 -4.95 20.00
C GLU A 235 5.67 -6.35 20.27
N ARG A 236 6.54 -7.29 20.69
CA ARG A 236 6.12 -8.64 21.11
C ARG A 236 5.16 -8.58 22.29
N SER A 237 5.43 -7.71 23.26
CA SER A 237 4.57 -7.55 24.44
C SER A 237 3.22 -6.95 24.08
N VAL A 238 3.18 -6.01 23.13
CA VAL A 238 1.96 -5.45 22.56
C VAL A 238 1.19 -6.53 21.79
N ALA A 239 1.84 -7.20 20.85
CA ALA A 239 1.23 -8.19 19.96
C ALA A 239 0.59 -9.37 20.73
N LYS A 240 1.16 -9.78 21.86
CA LYS A 240 0.56 -10.82 22.73
C LYS A 240 -0.79 -10.44 23.32
N LEU A 241 -1.13 -9.16 23.37
CA LEU A 241 -2.43 -8.67 23.84
C LEU A 241 -3.40 -8.39 22.71
N MET A 242 -2.94 -8.35 21.47
CA MET A 242 -3.79 -8.19 20.29
C MET A 242 -4.62 -9.47 20.04
N LEU A 243 -5.73 -9.30 19.34
CA LEU A 243 -6.49 -10.43 18.80
C LEU A 243 -5.60 -11.25 17.85
N THR A 244 -5.75 -12.57 17.84
CA THR A 244 -5.14 -13.39 16.78
C THR A 244 -5.84 -13.15 15.45
N ASN A 245 -5.24 -13.59 14.34
CA ASN A 245 -5.88 -13.46 13.01
C ASN A 245 -7.21 -14.25 12.93
N GLU A 246 -7.35 -15.31 13.70
CA GLU A 246 -8.59 -16.09 13.81
C GLU A 246 -9.64 -15.35 14.66
N GLU A 247 -9.24 -14.80 15.81
CA GLU A 247 -10.11 -14.02 16.71
C GLU A 247 -10.61 -12.73 16.04
N ASP A 248 -9.78 -12.06 15.26
CA ASP A 248 -10.09 -10.80 14.58
C ASP A 248 -11.23 -10.96 13.53
N ARG A 249 -11.45 -12.19 13.05
CA ARG A 249 -12.61 -12.51 12.17
C ARG A 249 -13.94 -12.54 12.92
N ASN A 250 -13.92 -12.52 14.24
CA ASN A 250 -15.13 -12.48 15.06
C ASN A 250 -15.45 -11.03 15.46
N PRO A 251 -16.44 -10.38 14.82
CA PRO A 251 -16.75 -8.97 15.08
C PRO A 251 -17.21 -8.72 16.53
N ASN A 252 -17.66 -9.74 17.28
CA ASN A 252 -18.00 -9.58 18.69
C ASN A 252 -16.77 -9.35 19.58
N LEU A 253 -15.57 -9.72 19.12
CA LEU A 253 -14.32 -9.48 19.86
C LEU A 253 -13.73 -8.11 19.55
N SER A 254 -13.91 -7.60 18.32
CA SER A 254 -13.36 -6.30 17.88
C SER A 254 -14.36 -5.14 18.03
N TYR A 255 -15.64 -5.39 18.31
CA TYR A 255 -16.64 -4.36 18.53
C TYR A 255 -16.88 -4.08 20.02
N ASN A 256 -16.08 -3.17 20.60
CA ASN A 256 -16.15 -2.83 22.03
C ASN A 256 -16.44 -1.31 22.15
N PRO A 257 -17.71 -0.88 22.08
CA PRO A 257 -18.06 0.54 22.21
C PRO A 257 -17.73 1.05 23.62
N GLN A 258 -17.16 2.25 23.68
CA GLN A 258 -16.79 2.97 24.91
C GLN A 258 -17.29 4.40 24.80
N THR A 259 -17.97 4.89 25.83
CA THR A 259 -18.19 6.33 25.99
C THR A 259 -16.87 7.04 26.29
N MET A 260 -16.81 8.36 26.15
CA MET A 260 -15.60 9.13 26.49
C MET A 260 -15.22 9.00 27.96
N GLU A 261 -16.20 8.84 28.87
CA GLU A 261 -15.94 8.58 30.28
C GLU A 261 -15.33 7.20 30.53
N GLU A 262 -15.86 6.16 29.88
CA GLU A 262 -15.31 4.80 29.95
C GLU A 262 -13.90 4.72 29.34
N LEU A 263 -13.67 5.41 28.23
CA LEU A 263 -12.37 5.50 27.60
C LEU A 263 -11.33 6.16 28.53
N SER A 264 -11.72 7.23 29.25
CA SER A 264 -10.86 7.88 30.25
C SER A 264 -10.51 6.98 31.44
N LYS A 265 -11.43 6.08 31.83
CA LYS A 265 -11.17 5.10 32.88
C LYS A 265 -10.29 3.96 32.40
N LEU A 266 -10.41 3.61 31.12
CA LEU A 266 -9.68 2.52 30.48
C LEU A 266 -8.20 2.88 30.25
N VAL A 267 -7.92 4.12 29.80
CA VAL A 267 -6.58 4.67 29.57
C VAL A 267 -6.42 5.95 30.39
N LYS A 268 -5.53 5.94 31.37
CA LYS A 268 -5.34 7.03 32.31
C LYS A 268 -4.12 7.90 32.02
N ASN A 269 -3.10 7.29 31.42
CA ASN A 269 -1.82 7.94 31.16
C ASN A 269 -1.80 8.80 29.89
N LEU A 270 -2.80 8.66 29.02
CA LEU A 270 -3.11 9.58 27.92
C LEU A 270 -4.57 10.00 28.03
N ASN A 271 -4.84 11.28 27.86
CA ASN A 271 -6.21 11.77 27.81
C ASN A 271 -6.77 11.60 26.38
N LEU A 272 -7.16 10.35 26.04
CA LEU A 272 -7.65 10.02 24.70
C LEU A 272 -8.90 10.82 24.28
N PRO A 273 -9.90 11.10 25.14
CA PRO A 273 -10.99 12.01 24.79
C PRO A 273 -10.52 13.41 24.38
N GLN A 274 -9.58 14.00 25.11
CA GLN A 274 -9.02 15.30 24.75
C GLN A 274 -8.16 15.24 23.49
N TYR A 275 -7.37 14.17 23.34
CA TYR A 275 -6.60 13.90 22.12
C TYR A 275 -7.52 13.88 20.88
N LEU A 276 -8.60 13.09 20.89
CA LEU A 276 -9.56 13.02 19.79
C LEU A 276 -10.16 14.39 19.46
N LYS A 277 -10.55 15.15 20.50
CA LYS A 277 -11.06 16.51 20.33
C LYS A 277 -10.03 17.44 19.69
N ASN A 278 -8.77 17.36 20.12
CA ASN A 278 -7.67 18.21 19.63
C ASN A 278 -7.29 17.91 18.17
N VAL A 279 -7.54 16.67 17.69
CA VAL A 279 -7.37 16.29 16.29
C VAL A 279 -8.65 16.48 15.45
N GLY A 280 -9.68 17.12 16.03
CA GLY A 280 -10.92 17.53 15.33
C GLY A 280 -12.03 16.48 15.32
N VAL A 281 -11.94 15.46 16.19
CA VAL A 281 -12.95 14.41 16.33
C VAL A 281 -13.82 14.71 17.54
N ASN A 282 -15.08 15.08 17.31
CA ASN A 282 -16.07 15.38 18.37
C ASN A 282 -17.17 14.33 18.33
N ILE A 283 -17.09 13.33 19.21
CA ILE A 283 -18.05 12.20 19.31
C ILE A 283 -18.24 11.81 20.77
N ASP A 284 -19.36 11.16 21.07
CA ASP A 284 -19.72 10.74 22.42
C ASP A 284 -19.21 9.34 22.77
N LYS A 285 -18.94 8.52 21.75
CA LYS A 285 -18.46 7.15 21.90
C LYS A 285 -17.48 6.77 20.78
N VAL A 286 -16.59 5.82 21.06
CA VAL A 286 -15.70 5.15 20.12
C VAL A 286 -15.86 3.64 20.20
N VAL A 287 -15.40 2.92 19.20
CA VAL A 287 -15.24 1.47 19.27
C VAL A 287 -13.76 1.14 19.45
N VAL A 288 -13.43 0.39 20.50
CA VAL A 288 -12.08 -0.09 20.76
C VAL A 288 -11.94 -1.48 20.15
N SER A 289 -11.11 -1.62 19.11
CA SER A 289 -10.94 -2.90 18.42
C SER A 289 -10.14 -3.91 19.23
N GLU A 290 -9.14 -3.45 19.97
CA GLU A 290 -8.21 -4.28 20.75
C GLU A 290 -8.39 -4.08 22.27
N ILE A 291 -9.58 -4.40 22.78
CA ILE A 291 -9.93 -4.10 24.18
C ILE A 291 -8.99 -4.74 25.21
N ARG A 292 -8.37 -5.90 24.91
CA ARG A 292 -7.39 -6.56 25.77
C ARG A 292 -6.13 -5.69 25.95
N LEU A 293 -5.68 -5.09 24.88
CA LEU A 293 -4.55 -4.19 24.86
C LEU A 293 -4.87 -2.89 25.62
N TYR A 294 -6.03 -2.29 25.35
CA TYR A 294 -6.43 -1.04 26.01
C TYR A 294 -6.59 -1.17 27.53
N LYS A 295 -7.05 -2.30 28.05
CA LYS A 295 -7.06 -2.60 29.49
C LYS A 295 -5.67 -2.61 30.15
N GLN A 296 -4.61 -2.71 29.36
CA GLN A 296 -3.22 -2.73 29.82
C GLN A 296 -2.39 -1.58 29.21
N TYR A 297 -3.04 -0.62 28.55
CA TYR A 297 -2.37 0.45 27.80
C TYR A 297 -1.38 1.25 28.67
N ASP A 298 -1.76 1.54 29.91
CA ASP A 298 -0.93 2.28 30.87
C ASP A 298 0.36 1.53 31.28
N LYS A 299 0.44 0.21 31.04
CA LYS A 299 1.69 -0.54 31.24
C LYS A 299 2.74 -0.22 30.17
N PHE A 300 2.29 0.15 28.98
CA PHE A 300 3.13 0.53 27.85
C PHE A 300 3.42 2.03 27.87
N ILE A 301 2.40 2.84 28.10
CA ILE A 301 2.48 4.29 28.12
C ILE A 301 2.59 4.77 29.55
N ASN A 302 3.80 5.04 30.01
CA ASN A 302 4.10 5.59 31.33
C ASN A 302 5.47 6.28 31.34
N GLU A 303 5.74 7.08 32.36
CA GLU A 303 6.98 7.87 32.49
C GLU A 303 8.26 6.99 32.42
N LYS A 304 8.22 5.78 32.99
CA LYS A 304 9.36 4.86 32.99
C LYS A 304 9.71 4.41 31.56
N ASN A 305 8.71 4.22 30.72
CA ASN A 305 8.84 3.75 29.36
C ASN A 305 9.09 4.90 28.36
N LEU A 306 9.03 6.16 28.79
CA LEU A 306 9.16 7.31 27.91
C LEU A 306 10.43 7.27 27.03
N PRO A 307 11.62 6.88 27.53
CA PRO A 307 12.80 6.72 26.67
C PRO A 307 12.62 5.67 25.57
N LEU A 308 12.00 4.53 25.89
CA LEU A 308 11.69 3.49 24.93
C LEU A 308 10.68 3.97 23.88
N LEU A 309 9.63 4.69 24.31
CA LEU A 309 8.62 5.24 23.41
C LEU A 309 9.22 6.26 22.44
N LYS A 310 10.17 7.08 22.89
CA LYS A 310 10.91 8.00 22.01
C LYS A 310 11.73 7.23 20.97
N ASP A 311 12.46 6.19 21.37
CA ASP A 311 13.20 5.36 20.44
C ASP A 311 12.26 4.65 19.44
N TYR A 312 11.13 4.14 19.92
CA TYR A 312 10.10 3.54 19.06
C TYR A 312 9.53 4.53 18.05
N LEU A 313 9.18 5.74 18.45
CA LEU A 313 8.68 6.80 17.56
C LEU A 313 9.72 7.19 16.51
N LYS A 314 11.00 7.33 16.88
CA LYS A 314 12.08 7.61 15.93
C LYS A 314 12.25 6.49 14.92
N TYR A 315 12.24 5.25 15.40
CA TYR A 315 12.32 4.08 14.52
C TYR A 315 11.16 4.07 13.51
N GLN A 316 9.91 4.18 13.99
CA GLN A 316 8.74 4.18 13.11
C GLN A 316 8.81 5.31 12.08
N LEU A 317 9.12 6.53 12.50
CA LEU A 317 9.24 7.68 11.61
C LEU A 317 10.24 7.42 10.46
N VAL A 318 11.42 6.87 10.76
CA VAL A 318 12.43 6.59 9.73
C VAL A 318 12.02 5.40 8.87
N ALA A 319 11.50 4.33 9.47
CA ALA A 319 11.11 3.11 8.77
C ALA A 319 9.95 3.35 7.80
N ASP A 320 8.91 4.08 8.22
CA ASP A 320 7.75 4.40 7.38
C ASP A 320 8.12 5.29 6.19
N ASN A 321 9.16 6.13 6.35
CA ASN A 321 9.64 7.02 5.31
C ASN A 321 10.88 6.51 4.56
N ALA A 322 11.35 5.30 4.83
CA ALA A 322 12.60 4.75 4.29
C ALA A 322 12.67 4.83 2.75
N SER A 323 11.59 4.47 2.05
CA SER A 323 11.51 4.51 0.58
C SER A 323 11.51 5.92 -0.03
N ASN A 324 11.25 6.95 0.78
CA ASN A 324 11.19 8.36 0.38
C ASN A 324 12.44 9.16 0.79
N LEU A 325 13.32 8.57 1.59
CA LEU A 325 14.55 9.19 2.09
C LEU A 325 15.77 8.81 1.22
N THR A 326 16.80 8.24 1.82
CA THR A 326 18.04 7.89 1.13
C THR A 326 17.96 6.52 0.44
N LYS A 327 18.87 6.32 -0.52
CA LYS A 327 19.02 5.01 -1.18
C LYS A 327 19.39 3.92 -0.17
N GLU A 328 20.24 4.22 0.82
CA GLU A 328 20.59 3.28 1.90
C GLU A 328 19.35 2.80 2.67
N LEU A 329 18.48 3.72 3.08
CA LEU A 329 17.26 3.39 3.81
C LEU A 329 16.27 2.59 2.94
N ASP A 330 16.12 2.95 1.68
CA ASP A 330 15.30 2.22 0.72
C ASP A 330 15.80 0.78 0.53
N GLU A 331 17.12 0.59 0.39
CA GLU A 331 17.73 -0.74 0.27
C GLU A 331 17.60 -1.56 1.55
N LEU A 332 17.74 -0.95 2.73
CA LEU A 332 17.50 -1.63 4.02
C LEU A 332 16.07 -2.14 4.11
N SER A 333 15.09 -1.29 3.79
CA SER A 333 13.67 -1.66 3.79
C SER A 333 13.37 -2.77 2.79
N PHE A 334 13.86 -2.66 1.55
CA PHE A 334 13.69 -3.68 0.52
C PHE A 334 14.30 -5.02 0.94
N ASN A 335 15.55 -5.01 1.41
CA ASN A 335 16.25 -6.23 1.79
C ASN A 335 15.54 -7.01 2.89
N PHE A 336 14.92 -6.30 3.84
CA PHE A 336 14.17 -6.96 4.90
C PHE A 336 12.75 -7.35 4.44
N TYR A 337 11.90 -6.40 4.10
CA TYR A 337 10.48 -6.67 3.86
C TYR A 337 10.20 -7.41 2.55
N ASN A 338 10.93 -7.12 1.49
CA ASN A 338 10.67 -7.72 0.19
C ASN A 338 11.53 -8.97 -0.05
N LYS A 339 12.84 -8.89 0.20
CA LYS A 339 13.74 -9.98 -0.10
C LYS A 339 13.69 -11.08 0.96
N GLU A 340 13.89 -10.74 2.23
CA GLU A 340 13.93 -11.73 3.31
C GLU A 340 12.55 -12.30 3.66
N LEU A 341 11.52 -11.46 3.79
CA LEU A 341 10.19 -11.93 4.19
C LEU A 341 9.36 -12.47 3.03
N GLN A 342 9.48 -11.91 1.83
CA GLN A 342 8.60 -12.25 0.70
C GLN A 342 9.32 -13.02 -0.41
N GLY A 343 10.66 -13.13 -0.38
CA GLY A 343 11.44 -13.87 -1.36
C GLY A 343 11.64 -13.15 -2.70
N GLN A 344 11.31 -11.86 -2.80
CA GLN A 344 11.56 -11.05 -3.99
C GLN A 344 13.06 -10.88 -4.20
N GLN A 345 13.57 -11.08 -5.42
CA GLN A 345 15.01 -11.09 -5.68
C GLN A 345 15.56 -9.70 -6.00
N GLU A 346 14.80 -8.90 -6.73
CA GLU A 346 15.20 -7.59 -7.23
C GLU A 346 14.15 -6.52 -6.90
N GLN A 347 14.59 -5.28 -6.70
CA GLN A 347 13.71 -4.15 -6.52
C GLN A 347 12.99 -3.84 -7.84
N ARG A 348 11.73 -3.40 -7.75
CA ARG A 348 10.98 -2.94 -8.93
C ARG A 348 11.71 -1.78 -9.62
N PRO A 349 11.66 -1.69 -10.96
CA PRO A 349 12.22 -0.56 -11.72
C PRO A 349 11.75 0.80 -11.17
N MET A 350 12.66 1.77 -11.15
CA MET A 350 12.42 3.07 -10.51
C MET A 350 11.21 3.81 -11.08
N ASN A 351 11.00 3.75 -12.41
CA ASN A 351 9.84 4.35 -13.06
C ASN A 351 8.50 3.72 -12.63
N LYS A 352 8.45 2.39 -12.42
CA LYS A 352 7.27 1.71 -11.89
C LYS A 352 7.01 2.06 -10.42
N ARG A 353 8.07 2.30 -9.65
CA ARG A 353 7.96 2.75 -8.26
C ARG A 353 7.44 4.19 -8.20
N ALA A 354 7.99 5.07 -9.03
CA ALA A 354 7.52 6.45 -9.17
C ALA A 354 6.05 6.51 -9.60
N LEU A 355 5.64 5.65 -10.54
CA LEU A 355 4.24 5.52 -10.93
C LEU A 355 3.34 5.11 -9.74
N SER A 356 3.83 4.26 -8.84
CA SER A 356 3.08 3.90 -7.63
C SER A 356 2.89 5.10 -6.69
N VAL A 357 3.91 5.95 -6.54
CA VAL A 357 3.82 7.20 -5.77
C VAL A 357 2.82 8.17 -6.40
N ILE A 358 2.86 8.34 -7.73
CA ILE A 358 1.89 9.17 -8.45
C ILE A 358 0.47 8.64 -8.23
N ASN A 359 0.25 7.34 -8.35
CA ASN A 359 -1.07 6.73 -8.16
C ASN A 359 -1.59 6.89 -6.72
N ASN A 360 -0.72 6.93 -5.74
CA ASN A 360 -1.12 7.12 -4.34
C ASN A 360 -1.48 8.57 -4.03
N ILE A 361 -0.82 9.54 -4.64
CA ILE A 361 -0.96 10.96 -4.30
C ILE A 361 -1.87 11.69 -5.30
N LEU A 362 -1.72 11.41 -6.59
CA LEU A 362 -2.41 12.05 -7.72
C LEU A 362 -3.21 11.05 -8.55
N GLY A 363 -3.74 9.99 -7.91
CA GLY A 363 -4.31 8.84 -8.59
C GLY A 363 -5.46 9.17 -9.54
N GLU A 364 -6.36 10.07 -9.16
CA GLU A 364 -7.45 10.47 -10.04
C GLU A 364 -7.00 11.44 -11.13
N ALA A 365 -6.04 12.34 -10.87
CA ALA A 365 -5.47 13.20 -11.90
C ALA A 365 -4.77 12.38 -12.99
N PHE A 366 -3.97 11.38 -12.60
CA PHE A 366 -3.34 10.46 -13.56
C PHE A 366 -4.36 9.51 -14.21
N GLY A 367 -5.38 9.10 -13.44
CA GLY A 367 -6.48 8.24 -13.90
C GLY A 367 -7.29 8.85 -15.04
N LYS A 368 -7.49 10.18 -15.06
CA LYS A 368 -8.14 10.88 -16.19
C LYS A 368 -7.42 10.58 -17.51
N LEU A 369 -6.08 10.68 -17.53
CA LEU A 369 -5.26 10.43 -18.71
C LEU A 369 -5.34 8.96 -19.16
N TYR A 370 -5.41 8.05 -18.19
CA TYR A 370 -5.57 6.61 -18.48
C TYR A 370 -6.96 6.34 -19.10
N VAL A 371 -8.02 6.88 -18.53
CA VAL A 371 -9.40 6.69 -18.98
C VAL A 371 -9.59 7.19 -20.41
N GLU A 372 -9.08 8.39 -20.72
CA GLU A 372 -9.16 8.97 -22.06
C GLU A 372 -8.56 8.05 -23.13
N LYS A 373 -7.52 7.30 -22.79
CA LYS A 373 -6.76 6.48 -23.77
C LYS A 373 -7.14 5.01 -23.77
N TYR A 374 -7.43 4.43 -22.60
CA TYR A 374 -7.54 2.98 -22.45
C TYR A 374 -8.86 2.47 -21.86
N PHE A 375 -9.76 3.36 -21.43
CA PHE A 375 -11.04 2.93 -20.85
C PHE A 375 -12.21 3.73 -21.43
N PRO A 376 -12.68 3.36 -22.65
CA PRO A 376 -13.76 4.08 -23.32
C PRO A 376 -15.09 4.00 -22.56
N ALA A 377 -15.93 5.01 -22.69
CA ALA A 377 -17.24 5.11 -22.02
C ALA A 377 -18.12 3.87 -22.25
N LYS A 378 -18.06 3.28 -23.46
CA LYS A 378 -18.77 2.04 -23.78
C LYS A 378 -18.40 0.90 -22.85
N ALA A 379 -17.11 0.75 -22.48
CA ALA A 379 -16.68 -0.30 -21.54
C ALA A 379 -17.30 -0.10 -20.14
N LYS A 380 -17.43 1.17 -19.66
CA LYS A 380 -18.13 1.48 -18.42
C LYS A 380 -19.62 1.08 -18.52
N GLU A 381 -20.30 1.41 -19.61
CA GLU A 381 -21.72 1.07 -19.83
C GLU A 381 -21.95 -0.46 -19.85
N GLU A 382 -21.09 -1.20 -20.55
CA GLU A 382 -21.16 -2.65 -20.60
C GLU A 382 -20.96 -3.29 -19.22
N MET A 383 -20.03 -2.78 -18.42
CA MET A 383 -19.81 -3.26 -17.06
C MET A 383 -20.97 -2.90 -16.12
N VAL A 384 -21.56 -1.71 -16.23
CA VAL A 384 -22.77 -1.35 -15.49
C VAL A 384 -23.90 -2.29 -15.83
N THR A 385 -24.09 -2.59 -17.12
CA THR A 385 -25.10 -3.54 -17.61
C THR A 385 -24.87 -4.95 -17.02
N LEU A 386 -23.60 -5.41 -17.00
CA LEU A 386 -23.26 -6.69 -16.38
C LEU A 386 -23.63 -6.73 -14.90
N VAL A 387 -23.30 -5.66 -14.15
CA VAL A 387 -23.63 -5.57 -12.72
C VAL A 387 -25.15 -5.56 -12.49
N ASP A 388 -25.93 -4.90 -13.36
CA ASP A 388 -27.38 -4.90 -13.29
C ASP A 388 -27.96 -6.31 -13.50
N TYR A 389 -27.43 -7.08 -14.44
CA TYR A 389 -27.82 -8.49 -14.60
C TYR A 389 -27.45 -9.35 -13.40
N LEU A 390 -26.26 -9.15 -12.82
CA LEU A 390 -25.85 -9.83 -11.58
C LEU A 390 -26.81 -9.50 -10.43
N LYS A 391 -27.19 -8.24 -10.25
CA LYS A 391 -28.18 -7.83 -9.23
C LYS A 391 -29.55 -8.47 -9.46
N LYS A 392 -30.04 -8.53 -10.71
CA LYS A 392 -31.30 -9.19 -11.06
C LYS A 392 -31.24 -10.69 -10.74
N SER A 393 -30.18 -11.38 -11.14
CA SER A 393 -29.97 -12.79 -10.83
C SER A 393 -29.89 -13.04 -9.33
N PHE A 394 -29.16 -12.20 -8.59
CA PHE A 394 -29.06 -12.32 -7.14
C PHE A 394 -30.41 -12.09 -6.45
N ALA A 395 -31.22 -11.12 -6.93
CA ALA A 395 -32.58 -10.92 -6.44
C ALA A 395 -33.48 -12.15 -6.65
N GLN A 396 -33.32 -12.83 -7.79
CA GLN A 396 -34.06 -14.07 -8.07
C GLN A 396 -33.63 -15.18 -7.11
N HIS A 397 -32.33 -15.37 -6.90
CA HIS A 397 -31.82 -16.38 -5.92
C HIS A 397 -32.33 -16.11 -4.50
N ILE A 398 -32.36 -14.84 -4.06
CA ILE A 398 -32.93 -14.49 -2.73
C ILE A 398 -34.39 -14.95 -2.62
N LYS A 399 -35.20 -14.80 -3.67
CA LYS A 399 -36.60 -15.23 -3.67
C LYS A 399 -36.75 -16.75 -3.61
N GLU A 400 -35.86 -17.48 -4.25
CA GLU A 400 -35.91 -18.95 -4.42
C GLU A 400 -35.36 -19.73 -3.23
N VAL A 401 -34.44 -19.17 -2.43
CA VAL A 401 -33.86 -19.90 -1.27
C VAL A 401 -34.94 -20.31 -0.27
N THR A 402 -34.82 -21.53 0.23
CA THR A 402 -35.80 -22.15 1.14
C THR A 402 -35.50 -21.96 2.61
N TRP A 403 -34.28 -21.59 2.96
CA TRP A 403 -33.81 -21.41 4.33
C TRP A 403 -34.09 -20.03 4.93
N MET A 404 -34.46 -19.04 4.12
CA MET A 404 -34.85 -17.70 4.58
C MET A 404 -36.35 -17.62 4.77
N SER A 405 -36.82 -16.97 5.85
CA SER A 405 -38.21 -16.53 5.97
C SER A 405 -38.56 -15.43 4.99
N ASP A 406 -39.85 -15.26 4.65
CA ASP A 406 -40.29 -14.22 3.72
C ASP A 406 -39.92 -12.81 4.21
N ALA A 407 -40.07 -12.54 5.51
CA ALA A 407 -39.65 -11.28 6.11
C ALA A 407 -38.13 -11.02 5.97
N THR A 408 -37.31 -12.07 6.01
CA THR A 408 -35.86 -11.95 5.77
C THR A 408 -35.54 -11.71 4.30
N LYS A 409 -36.25 -12.37 3.39
CA LYS A 409 -36.13 -12.16 1.95
C LYS A 409 -36.46 -10.71 1.56
N GLU A 410 -37.55 -10.14 2.10
CA GLU A 410 -37.91 -8.73 1.88
C GLU A 410 -36.81 -7.78 2.32
N LYS A 411 -36.24 -7.98 3.52
CA LYS A 411 -35.10 -7.17 4.01
C LYS A 411 -33.85 -7.32 3.14
N ALA A 412 -33.55 -8.54 2.69
CA ALA A 412 -32.42 -8.82 1.81
C ALA A 412 -32.57 -8.14 0.45
N LEU A 413 -33.76 -8.19 -0.15
CA LEU A 413 -34.07 -7.49 -1.40
C LEU A 413 -34.01 -5.96 -1.23
N ALA A 414 -34.52 -5.42 -0.13
CA ALA A 414 -34.42 -4.00 0.18
C ALA A 414 -32.96 -3.56 0.33
N LYS A 415 -32.10 -4.37 0.95
CA LYS A 415 -30.66 -4.13 1.04
C LYS A 415 -29.99 -4.18 -0.34
N LEU A 416 -30.30 -5.18 -1.18
CA LEU A 416 -29.75 -5.31 -2.53
C LEU A 416 -30.11 -4.08 -3.41
N ASN A 417 -31.33 -3.57 -3.28
CA ASN A 417 -31.77 -2.38 -4.03
C ASN A 417 -31.03 -1.09 -3.63
N LYS A 418 -30.46 -1.04 -2.41
CA LYS A 418 -29.71 0.12 -1.91
C LYS A 418 -28.21 0.06 -2.28
N PHE A 419 -27.74 -0.96 -2.97
CA PHE A 419 -26.34 -1.05 -3.38
C PHE A 419 -26.00 0.05 -4.39
N THR A 420 -25.02 0.85 -4.05
CA THR A 420 -24.38 1.79 -4.96
C THR A 420 -23.33 1.07 -5.79
N VAL A 421 -23.44 1.20 -7.10
CA VAL A 421 -22.51 0.59 -8.06
C VAL A 421 -21.48 1.63 -8.47
N LYS A 422 -20.18 1.31 -8.34
CA LYS A 422 -19.07 2.13 -8.79
C LYS A 422 -18.24 1.31 -9.77
N VAL A 423 -18.12 1.78 -11.01
CA VAL A 423 -17.44 1.09 -12.11
C VAL A 423 -16.49 2.05 -12.83
N GLY A 424 -15.26 1.57 -13.03
CA GLY A 424 -14.25 2.25 -13.84
C GLY A 424 -13.72 3.51 -13.16
N TYR A 425 -14.37 4.63 -13.38
CA TYR A 425 -13.93 5.94 -12.91
C TYR A 425 -15.10 6.74 -12.28
N PRO A 426 -14.82 7.70 -11.37
CA PRO A 426 -15.85 8.48 -10.70
C PRO A 426 -16.55 9.44 -11.67
N ASP A 427 -17.81 9.79 -11.37
CA ASP A 427 -18.55 10.79 -12.15
C ASP A 427 -18.07 12.21 -11.85
N LYS A 428 -17.51 12.42 -10.65
CA LYS A 428 -16.85 13.66 -10.23
C LYS A 428 -15.44 13.33 -9.77
N TRP A 429 -14.48 13.87 -10.50
CA TRP A 429 -13.05 13.73 -10.20
C TRP A 429 -12.64 14.58 -9.00
N GLU A 430 -11.61 14.13 -8.29
CA GLU A 430 -11.00 14.87 -7.18
C GLU A 430 -10.35 16.17 -7.67
N ASP A 431 -10.45 17.22 -6.86
CA ASP A 431 -9.86 18.53 -7.13
C ASP A 431 -8.52 18.67 -6.41
N TYR A 432 -7.44 18.64 -7.19
CA TYR A 432 -6.07 18.82 -6.70
C TYR A 432 -5.58 20.28 -6.72
N SER A 433 -6.45 21.28 -6.93
CA SER A 433 -6.06 22.69 -7.03
C SER A 433 -5.33 23.22 -5.79
N LYS A 434 -5.71 22.71 -4.61
CA LYS A 434 -5.09 23.08 -3.31
C LYS A 434 -3.77 22.39 -3.01
N LEU A 435 -3.46 21.30 -3.71
CA LEU A 435 -2.22 20.56 -3.52
C LEU A 435 -1.08 21.30 -4.26
N THR A 436 -0.03 21.64 -3.53
CA THR A 436 1.18 22.24 -4.12
C THR A 436 2.29 21.21 -4.16
N ILE A 437 2.86 20.98 -5.34
CA ILE A 437 4.03 20.14 -5.55
C ILE A 437 5.09 21.01 -6.22
N GLU A 438 6.25 21.13 -5.58
CA GLU A 438 7.37 21.92 -6.07
C GLU A 438 8.61 21.03 -6.24
N PRO A 439 9.28 21.04 -7.42
CA PRO A 439 10.45 20.19 -7.69
C PRO A 439 11.62 20.47 -6.76
N ALA A 440 11.68 21.71 -6.23
CA ALA A 440 12.71 22.16 -5.31
C ALA A 440 12.38 21.92 -3.84
N ALA A 441 11.14 21.55 -3.52
CA ALA A 441 10.72 21.36 -2.12
C ALA A 441 11.39 20.12 -1.54
N LYS A 442 12.17 20.32 -0.49
CA LYS A 442 12.94 19.30 0.24
C LYS A 442 12.09 18.16 0.82
N THR A 443 10.77 18.28 0.73
CA THR A 443 9.80 17.49 1.48
C THR A 443 8.59 17.09 0.65
N CYS A 444 8.62 17.29 -0.67
CA CYS A 444 7.48 17.02 -1.56
C CYS A 444 6.90 15.60 -1.35
N LEU A 445 7.77 14.58 -1.20
CA LEU A 445 7.35 13.19 -1.00
C LEU A 445 6.70 12.92 0.37
N LEU A 446 6.98 13.74 1.38
CA LEU A 446 6.46 13.58 2.74
C LEU A 446 5.18 14.38 2.99
N TYR A 447 5.07 15.58 2.39
CA TYR A 447 3.94 16.50 2.59
C TYR A 447 2.81 16.36 1.55
N THR A 448 3.02 15.62 0.48
CA THR A 448 2.01 15.41 -0.56
C THR A 448 1.09 14.21 -0.30
N SER A 449 1.31 13.47 0.76
CA SER A 449 0.32 12.47 1.19
C SER A 449 -0.96 13.20 1.58
N PRO A 450 -2.12 12.93 0.94
CA PRO A 450 -3.37 13.53 1.35
C PRO A 450 -3.60 13.18 2.83
N SER A 451 -3.82 14.21 3.64
CA SER A 451 -4.14 14.01 5.05
C SER A 451 -5.33 13.04 5.14
N PRO A 452 -5.33 12.06 6.05
CA PRO A 452 -6.51 11.26 6.35
C PRO A 452 -7.76 12.12 6.60
N ARG A 453 -7.56 13.39 6.96
CA ARG A 453 -8.59 14.39 7.16
C ARG A 453 -9.31 14.77 5.86
N ASP A 454 -8.63 14.78 4.72
CA ASP A 454 -9.23 15.14 3.44
C ASP A 454 -10.16 14.02 2.93
N GLY A 455 -9.85 12.77 3.25
CA GLY A 455 -10.71 11.60 3.00
C GLY A 455 -11.88 11.47 3.98
N LEU A 456 -11.79 12.05 5.18
CA LEU A 456 -12.82 11.98 6.23
C LEU A 456 -13.88 13.10 6.09
N LEU A 457 -13.53 14.25 5.50
CA LEU A 457 -14.45 15.39 5.33
C LEU A 457 -15.21 15.32 4.00
N SER A 458 -14.86 14.42 3.09
CA SER A 458 -15.51 14.27 1.77
C SER A 458 -16.50 13.10 1.68
N ARG A 459 -16.86 12.47 2.82
CA ARG A 459 -17.85 11.37 2.84
C ARG A 459 -19.03 11.68 3.73
#